data_27feec0475f3094d9f7198880aa84d47
#
_entry.id   27feec0475f3094d9f7198880aa84d47
#
_cell.length_a   1.000
_cell.length_b   1.000
_cell.length_c   1.000
_cell.angle_alpha   90.00
_cell.angle_beta   90.00
_cell.angle_gamma   90.00
#
_symmetry.space_group_name_H-M   'P 1'
#
loop_
_entity.id
_entity.type
_entity.pdbx_description
1 polymer ?
#
loop_
_entity_poly.entity_id
_entity_poly.type
_entity_poly.pdbx_seq_one_letter_code
_entity_poly.pdbx_strand_id
1 'polypeptide(L)'
;MTRTLDSSPSILPLYARAALPMIPGASMLPFVPGGGGEIPDGLDLELAGVTAKSEDVAAYAKVCGFALRDTLPPTYPHMLAFPLHMAVMSDGSFPFGAVGLVHVENSIVQRRPIGIHEEMTIRVRPTKLLPHPKGQTFSLETEVLVDGKVVWESVSTMLRRGKGDDSAKQERGFESLPAEAPASAEWKLAGDLGRRYAGVSGDRNPIHMHSLTAKPLGFPGAIAHGMWSKARALAQIESQLPQSFEADVRFRKPILLPARVEFAGREQEGEILFSLRDAKKGTPHLDGRVRQAKNASQSKLKSKSAKTGRKTK
;
A
#
# COMPACT_ATOMS: atom_id res chain seq x y z
N MET A 1 15.02 -17.26 -6.52
CA MET A 1 14.35 -17.56 -7.81
C MET A 1 12.92 -17.07 -7.71
N THR A 2 12.40 -16.37 -8.71
CA THR A 2 11.00 -15.95 -8.77
C THR A 2 10.10 -17.14 -9.05
N ARG A 3 9.05 -17.34 -8.27
CA ARG A 3 8.04 -18.40 -8.47
C ARG A 3 6.91 -17.85 -9.34
N THR A 4 6.71 -18.43 -10.50
CA THR A 4 5.59 -18.12 -11.39
C THR A 4 4.33 -18.84 -10.91
N LEU A 5 3.21 -18.13 -10.91
CA LEU A 5 1.90 -18.66 -10.57
C LEU A 5 1.06 -18.86 -11.84
N ASP A 6 0.31 -19.94 -11.90
CA ASP A 6 -0.58 -20.24 -13.03
C ASP A 6 -1.88 -19.44 -12.98
N SER A 7 -2.27 -18.96 -11.80
CA SER A 7 -3.48 -18.16 -11.58
C SER A 7 -3.38 -17.29 -10.34
N SER A 8 -4.23 -16.26 -10.27
CA SER A 8 -4.32 -15.41 -9.09
C SER A 8 -4.74 -16.22 -7.85
N PRO A 9 -3.99 -16.12 -6.74
CA PRO A 9 -4.32 -16.85 -5.52
C PRO A 9 -5.69 -16.45 -4.96
N SER A 10 -6.46 -17.45 -4.49
CA SER A 10 -7.72 -17.16 -3.82
C SER A 10 -7.50 -16.50 -2.46
N ILE A 11 -8.14 -15.35 -2.25
CA ILE A 11 -7.93 -14.53 -1.05
C ILE A 11 -8.48 -15.19 0.23
N LEU A 12 -9.62 -15.90 0.17
CA LEU A 12 -10.23 -16.47 1.37
C LEU A 12 -9.33 -17.50 2.08
N PRO A 13 -8.73 -18.50 1.40
CA PRO A 13 -7.76 -19.39 2.01
C PRO A 13 -6.52 -18.65 2.57
N LEU A 14 -6.07 -17.59 1.90
CA LEU A 14 -4.93 -16.80 2.37
C LEU A 14 -5.25 -16.08 3.68
N TYR A 15 -6.46 -15.51 3.83
CA TYR A 15 -6.90 -14.92 5.10
C TYR A 15 -7.04 -15.97 6.21
N ALA A 16 -7.59 -17.14 5.92
CA ALA A 16 -7.64 -18.23 6.88
C ALA A 16 -6.23 -18.59 7.37
N ARG A 17 -5.29 -18.73 6.44
CA ARG A 17 -3.87 -19.03 6.76
C ARG A 17 -3.20 -17.89 7.54
N ALA A 18 -3.43 -16.64 7.16
CA ALA A 18 -2.90 -15.46 7.84
C ALA A 18 -3.43 -15.32 9.29
N ALA A 19 -4.60 -15.87 9.60
CA ALA A 19 -5.18 -15.86 10.94
C ALA A 19 -4.69 -17.01 11.84
N LEU A 20 -4.11 -18.07 11.27
CA LEU A 20 -3.61 -19.21 12.05
C LEU A 20 -2.64 -18.84 13.17
N PRO A 21 -1.68 -17.90 12.98
CA PRO A 21 -0.77 -17.48 14.04
C PRO A 21 -1.46 -16.88 15.27
N MET A 22 -2.74 -16.48 15.18
CA MET A 22 -3.51 -16.00 16.32
C MET A 22 -3.96 -17.14 17.27
N ILE A 23 -3.87 -18.40 16.81
CA ILE A 23 -4.21 -19.57 17.60
C ILE A 23 -2.96 -19.95 18.42
N PRO A 24 -3.05 -20.03 19.75
CA PRO A 24 -1.91 -20.42 20.59
C PRO A 24 -1.29 -21.74 20.13
N GLY A 25 0.02 -21.74 19.90
CA GLY A 25 0.80 -22.92 19.48
C GLY A 25 0.76 -23.20 17.96
N ALA A 26 -0.10 -22.58 17.19
CA ALA A 26 -0.19 -22.84 15.74
C ALA A 26 1.07 -22.42 14.97
N SER A 27 1.80 -21.43 15.45
CA SER A 27 3.07 -20.98 14.84
C SER A 27 4.21 -22.03 14.92
N MET A 28 4.02 -23.13 15.67
CA MET A 28 4.94 -24.27 15.69
C MET A 28 4.78 -25.19 14.47
N LEU A 29 3.70 -25.05 13.71
CA LEU A 29 3.46 -25.85 12.52
C LEU A 29 4.22 -25.26 11.32
N PRO A 30 4.91 -26.10 10.49
CA PRO A 30 5.80 -25.63 9.44
C PRO A 30 5.15 -24.86 8.28
N PHE A 31 3.81 -24.95 8.17
CA PHE A 31 3.02 -24.26 7.13
C PHE A 31 2.33 -22.98 7.66
N VAL A 32 2.55 -22.64 8.94
CA VAL A 32 1.98 -21.45 9.57
C VAL A 32 3.07 -20.39 9.70
N PRO A 33 2.88 -19.18 9.16
CA PRO A 33 3.84 -18.09 9.33
C PRO A 33 4.01 -17.75 10.82
N GLY A 34 5.21 -17.31 11.20
CA GLY A 34 5.44 -16.87 12.59
C GLY A 34 6.61 -17.53 13.31
N GLY A 35 7.43 -18.30 12.60
CA GLY A 35 8.64 -18.93 13.17
C GLY A 35 9.73 -17.94 13.60
N GLY A 36 9.56 -16.64 13.31
CA GLY A 36 10.57 -15.61 13.59
C GLY A 36 11.71 -15.59 12.58
N GLY A 37 12.74 -14.78 12.85
CA GLY A 37 13.91 -14.67 11.97
C GLY A 37 13.76 -13.62 10.88
N GLU A 38 14.57 -13.76 9.83
CA GLU A 38 14.60 -12.90 8.64
C GLU A 38 13.54 -13.33 7.61
N ILE A 39 13.16 -12.42 6.71
CA ILE A 39 12.37 -12.77 5.53
C ILE A 39 13.29 -13.55 4.57
N PRO A 40 12.97 -14.80 4.23
CA PRO A 40 13.84 -15.61 3.40
C PRO A 40 13.86 -15.13 1.94
N ASP A 41 14.97 -15.37 1.27
CA ASP A 41 15.05 -15.20 -0.18
C ASP A 41 14.14 -16.22 -0.90
N GLY A 42 13.64 -15.86 -2.08
CA GLY A 42 12.82 -16.77 -2.91
C GLY A 42 11.31 -16.68 -2.70
N LEU A 43 10.84 -15.69 -1.93
CA LEU A 43 9.41 -15.37 -1.82
C LEU A 43 8.90 -14.45 -2.96
N ASP A 44 9.72 -14.25 -3.99
CA ASP A 44 9.34 -13.47 -5.17
C ASP A 44 8.27 -14.22 -5.96
N LEU A 45 7.17 -13.54 -6.27
CA LEU A 45 6.06 -14.09 -7.04
C LEU A 45 5.88 -13.34 -8.35
N GLU A 46 5.53 -14.08 -9.41
CA GLU A 46 5.13 -13.53 -10.70
C GLU A 46 3.82 -14.15 -11.16
N LEU A 47 2.92 -13.33 -11.69
CA LEU A 47 1.67 -13.74 -12.31
C LEU A 47 1.53 -13.04 -13.65
N ALA A 48 1.52 -13.80 -14.74
CA ALA A 48 1.28 -13.31 -16.10
C ALA A 48 -0.19 -13.43 -16.51
N GLY A 49 -0.57 -12.79 -17.62
CA GLY A 49 -1.92 -12.89 -18.19
C GLY A 49 -3.00 -12.18 -17.37
N VAL A 50 -2.62 -11.20 -16.54
CA VAL A 50 -3.57 -10.47 -15.71
C VAL A 50 -4.29 -9.40 -16.54
N THR A 51 -5.62 -9.46 -16.57
CA THR A 51 -6.46 -8.44 -17.19
C THR A 51 -7.43 -7.84 -16.19
N ALA A 52 -7.80 -6.59 -16.37
CA ALA A 52 -8.82 -5.94 -15.55
C ALA A 52 -10.20 -6.12 -16.19
N LYS A 53 -11.23 -6.32 -15.37
CA LYS A 53 -12.62 -6.31 -15.84
C LYS A 53 -13.19 -4.90 -15.70
N SER A 54 -13.80 -4.38 -16.75
CA SER A 54 -14.34 -3.02 -16.76
C SER A 54 -15.34 -2.76 -15.63
N GLU A 55 -16.15 -3.76 -15.27
CA GLU A 55 -17.11 -3.69 -14.17
C GLU A 55 -16.43 -3.52 -12.80
N ASP A 56 -15.31 -4.26 -12.56
CA ASP A 56 -14.55 -4.19 -11.32
C ASP A 56 -13.82 -2.83 -11.22
N VAL A 57 -13.25 -2.34 -12.33
CA VAL A 57 -12.63 -1.02 -12.42
C VAL A 57 -13.65 0.07 -12.13
N ALA A 58 -14.86 -0.01 -12.71
CA ALA A 58 -15.93 0.96 -12.47
C ALA A 58 -16.40 0.94 -11.00
N ALA A 59 -16.56 -0.23 -10.42
CA ALA A 59 -16.91 -0.38 -9.00
C ALA A 59 -15.83 0.24 -8.09
N TYR A 60 -14.55 -0.01 -8.38
CA TYR A 60 -13.42 0.58 -7.65
C TYR A 60 -13.38 2.10 -7.80
N ALA A 61 -13.49 2.61 -9.03
CA ALA A 61 -13.52 4.04 -9.31
C ALA A 61 -14.64 4.74 -8.52
N LYS A 62 -15.84 4.16 -8.50
CA LYS A 62 -16.99 4.66 -7.72
C LYS A 62 -16.70 4.74 -6.22
N VAL A 63 -16.10 3.72 -5.63
CA VAL A 63 -15.80 3.68 -4.17
C VAL A 63 -14.67 4.65 -3.81
N CYS A 64 -13.70 4.85 -4.70
CA CYS A 64 -12.55 5.72 -4.49
C CYS A 64 -12.78 7.17 -4.98
N GLY A 65 -13.78 7.39 -5.85
CA GLY A 65 -14.13 8.71 -6.39
C GLY A 65 -13.32 9.13 -7.60
N PHE A 66 -12.74 8.19 -8.35
CA PHE A 66 -12.14 8.45 -9.68
C PHE A 66 -13.21 8.62 -10.76
N ALA A 67 -12.89 9.39 -11.79
CA ALA A 67 -13.67 9.43 -13.00
C ALA A 67 -13.58 8.08 -13.75
N LEU A 68 -14.65 7.70 -14.46
CA LEU A 68 -14.60 6.55 -15.36
C LEU A 68 -13.82 6.94 -16.62
N ARG A 69 -12.79 6.15 -16.93
CA ARG A 69 -11.92 6.31 -18.08
C ARG A 69 -11.68 4.95 -18.73
N ASP A 70 -11.05 4.93 -19.89
CA ASP A 70 -10.55 3.75 -20.59
C ASP A 70 -9.19 3.26 -20.02
N THR A 71 -8.69 3.91 -18.98
CA THR A 71 -7.46 3.57 -18.27
C THR A 71 -7.73 3.24 -16.81
N LEU A 72 -6.86 2.41 -16.23
CA LEU A 72 -6.95 2.04 -14.83
C LEU A 72 -6.69 3.24 -13.91
N PRO A 73 -7.47 3.44 -12.84
CA PRO A 73 -7.09 4.35 -11.77
C PRO A 73 -5.67 4.02 -11.26
N PRO A 74 -4.81 5.03 -10.97
CA PRO A 74 -3.40 4.80 -10.65
C PRO A 74 -3.12 3.84 -9.48
N THR A 75 -4.08 3.69 -8.59
CA THR A 75 -4.01 2.79 -7.43
C THR A 75 -4.62 1.41 -7.70
N TYR A 76 -5.27 1.20 -8.84
CA TYR A 76 -5.93 -0.06 -9.17
C TYR A 76 -4.96 -1.24 -9.38
N PRO A 77 -3.77 -1.06 -10.00
CA PRO A 77 -2.80 -2.15 -10.13
C PRO A 77 -2.37 -2.75 -8.79
N HIS A 78 -2.36 -1.96 -7.70
CA HIS A 78 -2.14 -2.48 -6.35
C HIS A 78 -3.22 -3.49 -5.92
N MET A 79 -4.48 -3.30 -6.36
CA MET A 79 -5.56 -4.25 -6.06
C MET A 79 -5.39 -5.56 -6.81
N LEU A 80 -4.93 -5.51 -8.07
CA LEU A 80 -4.60 -6.70 -8.86
C LEU A 80 -3.42 -7.48 -8.25
N ALA A 81 -2.46 -6.79 -7.63
CA ALA A 81 -1.32 -7.37 -6.95
C ALA A 81 -1.65 -7.89 -5.53
N PHE A 82 -2.75 -7.46 -4.92
CA PHE A 82 -3.07 -7.76 -3.52
C PHE A 82 -3.13 -9.26 -3.20
N PRO A 83 -3.66 -10.16 -4.05
CA PRO A 83 -3.59 -11.60 -3.83
C PRO A 83 -2.15 -12.13 -3.70
N LEU A 84 -1.21 -11.57 -4.47
CA LEU A 84 0.21 -11.94 -4.41
C LEU A 84 0.85 -11.41 -3.11
N HIS A 85 0.51 -10.18 -2.69
CA HIS A 85 0.93 -9.63 -1.39
C HIS A 85 0.51 -10.56 -0.25
N MET A 86 -0.75 -11.00 -0.26
CA MET A 86 -1.28 -11.92 0.74
C MET A 86 -0.61 -13.29 0.66
N ALA A 87 -0.32 -13.80 -0.54
CA ALA A 87 0.39 -15.08 -0.71
C ALA A 87 1.80 -15.02 -0.13
N VAL A 88 2.56 -13.93 -0.35
CA VAL A 88 3.87 -13.71 0.27
C VAL A 88 3.77 -13.68 1.80
N MET A 89 2.89 -12.83 2.34
CA MET A 89 2.77 -12.63 3.79
C MET A 89 2.13 -13.80 4.55
N SER A 90 1.46 -14.72 3.85
CA SER A 90 0.89 -15.95 4.42
C SER A 90 1.70 -17.20 4.10
N ASP A 91 2.86 -17.08 3.45
CA ASP A 91 3.78 -18.20 3.25
C ASP A 91 4.28 -18.73 4.60
N GLY A 92 4.39 -20.05 4.74
CA GLY A 92 4.80 -20.68 6.00
C GLY A 92 6.20 -20.30 6.47
N SER A 93 7.07 -19.90 5.53
CA SER A 93 8.42 -19.40 5.82
C SER A 93 8.47 -17.92 6.18
N PHE A 94 7.35 -17.19 6.07
CA PHE A 94 7.30 -15.79 6.46
C PHE A 94 7.43 -15.63 7.98
N PRO A 95 8.28 -14.73 8.50
CA PRO A 95 8.70 -14.74 9.92
C PRO A 95 7.58 -14.37 10.91
N PHE A 96 6.43 -13.88 10.45
CA PHE A 96 5.30 -13.49 11.30
C PHE A 96 3.98 -13.48 10.52
N GLY A 97 2.86 -13.52 11.25
CA GLY A 97 1.53 -13.46 10.65
C GLY A 97 1.21 -12.08 10.03
N ALA A 98 0.43 -12.08 8.96
CA ALA A 98 -0.02 -10.86 8.29
C ALA A 98 -1.01 -10.04 9.14
N VAL A 99 -1.71 -10.67 10.10
CA VAL A 99 -2.65 -9.98 10.98
C VAL A 99 -1.89 -9.11 11.99
N GLY A 100 -2.31 -7.84 12.10
CA GLY A 100 -1.66 -6.87 12.98
C GLY A 100 -0.55 -6.05 12.33
N LEU A 101 -0.21 -6.33 11.07
CA LEU A 101 0.65 -5.44 10.28
C LEU A 101 -0.06 -4.12 10.01
N VAL A 102 0.70 -3.04 10.03
CA VAL A 102 0.20 -1.69 9.75
C VAL A 102 0.89 -1.15 8.51
N HIS A 103 0.12 -0.76 7.51
CA HIS A 103 0.62 -0.09 6.32
C HIS A 103 1.01 1.34 6.71
N VAL A 104 2.29 1.69 6.67
CA VAL A 104 2.80 2.99 7.14
C VAL A 104 3.20 3.93 6.01
N GLU A 105 3.61 3.40 4.86
CA GLU A 105 3.98 4.19 3.69
C GLU A 105 3.65 3.43 2.41
N ASN A 106 3.31 4.18 1.37
CA ASN A 106 3.17 3.61 0.03
C ASN A 106 3.65 4.62 -1.02
N SER A 107 4.57 4.20 -1.87
CA SER A 107 4.98 4.90 -3.09
C SER A 107 4.40 4.19 -4.31
N ILE A 108 3.93 4.95 -5.29
CA ILE A 108 3.54 4.48 -6.62
C ILE A 108 4.28 5.30 -7.66
N VAL A 109 4.91 4.63 -8.61
CA VAL A 109 5.46 5.25 -9.82
C VAL A 109 4.66 4.75 -11.01
N GLN A 110 3.86 5.60 -11.59
CA GLN A 110 3.20 5.35 -12.87
C GLN A 110 4.09 5.92 -13.98
N ARG A 111 4.56 5.08 -14.89
CA ARG A 111 5.38 5.48 -16.05
C ARG A 111 4.53 5.96 -17.20
N ARG A 112 3.37 5.35 -17.38
CA ARG A 112 2.27 5.74 -18.27
C ARG A 112 0.95 5.21 -17.73
N PRO A 113 -0.19 5.75 -18.17
CA PRO A 113 -1.49 5.12 -17.94
C PRO A 113 -1.52 3.70 -18.51
N ILE A 114 -2.25 2.80 -17.84
CA ILE A 114 -2.51 1.43 -18.29
C ILE A 114 -3.94 1.36 -18.78
N GLY A 115 -4.16 0.93 -20.02
CA GLY A 115 -5.50 0.71 -20.58
C GLY A 115 -6.23 -0.43 -19.87
N ILE A 116 -7.56 -0.36 -19.77
CA ILE A 116 -8.36 -1.39 -19.06
C ILE A 116 -8.17 -2.78 -19.71
N HIS A 117 -7.96 -2.84 -21.02
CA HIS A 117 -7.86 -4.10 -21.77
C HIS A 117 -6.42 -4.59 -21.97
N GLU A 118 -5.42 -3.89 -21.41
CA GLU A 118 -4.03 -4.34 -21.51
C GLU A 118 -3.81 -5.56 -20.64
N GLU A 119 -3.10 -6.54 -21.20
CA GLU A 119 -2.64 -7.71 -20.46
C GLU A 119 -1.35 -7.36 -19.68
N MET A 120 -1.33 -7.71 -18.41
CA MET A 120 -0.28 -7.34 -17.49
C MET A 120 0.43 -8.59 -16.94
N THR A 121 1.71 -8.45 -16.65
CA THR A 121 2.46 -9.34 -15.75
C THR A 121 2.73 -8.59 -14.45
N ILE A 122 2.38 -9.20 -13.32
CA ILE A 122 2.57 -8.63 -11.98
C ILE A 122 3.67 -9.39 -11.27
N ARG A 123 4.66 -8.67 -10.73
CA ARG A 123 5.73 -9.20 -9.89
C ARG A 123 5.64 -8.60 -8.51
N VAL A 124 5.82 -9.43 -7.48
CA VAL A 124 5.85 -9.00 -6.08
C VAL A 124 7.07 -9.59 -5.40
N ARG A 125 7.80 -8.76 -4.67
CA ARG A 125 8.99 -9.14 -3.92
C ARG A 125 8.98 -8.50 -2.52
N PRO A 126 9.16 -9.27 -1.43
CA PRO A 126 9.38 -8.69 -0.12
C PRO A 126 10.83 -8.20 0.02
N THR A 127 11.04 -7.15 0.81
CA THR A 127 12.38 -6.71 1.21
C THR A 127 12.76 -7.33 2.56
N LYS A 128 14.05 -7.18 2.95
CA LYS A 128 14.53 -7.57 4.28
C LYS A 128 13.89 -6.73 5.37
N LEU A 129 13.85 -7.28 6.57
CA LEU A 129 13.42 -6.55 7.76
C LEU A 129 14.40 -5.43 8.09
N LEU A 130 13.85 -4.27 8.43
CA LEU A 130 14.58 -3.10 8.87
C LEU A 130 14.12 -2.69 10.28
N PRO A 131 15.04 -2.25 11.15
CA PRO A 131 14.68 -1.73 12.47
C PRO A 131 13.84 -0.44 12.33
N HIS A 132 12.91 -0.26 13.28
CA HIS A 132 12.03 0.89 13.36
C HIS A 132 11.77 1.24 14.84
N PRO A 133 11.57 2.52 15.25
CA PRO A 133 11.33 2.88 16.66
C PRO A 133 10.11 2.19 17.30
N LYS A 134 9.16 1.68 16.50
CA LYS A 134 7.96 0.98 16.99
C LYS A 134 7.95 -0.51 16.65
N GLY A 135 9.11 -1.10 16.29
CA GLY A 135 9.22 -2.52 15.92
C GLY A 135 10.14 -2.75 14.73
N GLN A 136 9.63 -3.36 13.68
CA GLN A 136 10.37 -3.66 12.45
C GLN A 136 9.51 -3.34 11.24
N THR A 137 10.12 -2.89 10.14
CA THR A 137 9.45 -2.69 8.86
C THR A 137 10.02 -3.60 7.79
N PHE A 138 9.21 -3.90 6.80
CA PHE A 138 9.60 -4.46 5.52
C PHE A 138 8.72 -3.85 4.44
N SER A 139 9.15 -3.96 3.19
CA SER A 139 8.34 -3.48 2.07
C SER A 139 7.97 -4.62 1.13
N LEU A 140 6.82 -4.49 0.48
CA LEU A 140 6.44 -5.26 -0.69
C LEU A 140 6.67 -4.38 -1.91
N GLU A 141 7.65 -4.74 -2.72
CA GLU A 141 7.92 -4.12 -4.01
C GLU A 141 7.07 -4.82 -5.06
N THR A 142 6.35 -4.04 -5.85
CA THR A 142 5.46 -4.53 -6.90
C THR A 142 5.80 -3.87 -8.21
N GLU A 143 5.93 -4.66 -9.26
CA GLU A 143 6.09 -4.20 -10.64
C GLU A 143 4.91 -4.70 -11.47
N VAL A 144 4.38 -3.85 -12.34
CA VAL A 144 3.43 -4.23 -13.39
C VAL A 144 4.07 -3.97 -14.73
N LEU A 145 4.12 -5.02 -15.54
CA LEU A 145 4.70 -4.99 -16.88
C LEU A 145 3.60 -5.16 -17.92
N VAL A 146 3.72 -4.42 -19.02
CA VAL A 146 2.95 -4.61 -20.25
C VAL A 146 3.95 -4.75 -21.39
N ASP A 147 3.80 -5.76 -22.24
CA ASP A 147 4.75 -6.10 -23.30
C ASP A 147 6.21 -6.19 -22.80
N GLY A 148 6.40 -6.78 -21.63
CA GLY A 148 7.71 -6.96 -20.98
C GLY A 148 8.37 -5.68 -20.44
N LYS A 149 7.69 -4.52 -20.51
CA LYS A 149 8.19 -3.23 -20.01
C LYS A 149 7.48 -2.86 -18.72
N VAL A 150 8.23 -2.44 -17.69
CA VAL A 150 7.65 -1.92 -16.44
C VAL A 150 6.95 -0.60 -16.73
N VAL A 151 5.64 -0.58 -16.50
CA VAL A 151 4.77 0.60 -16.70
C VAL A 151 4.28 1.19 -15.39
N TRP A 152 4.31 0.41 -14.32
CA TRP A 152 3.88 0.82 -12.99
C TRP A 152 4.67 0.07 -11.92
N GLU A 153 5.00 0.76 -10.83
CA GLU A 153 5.74 0.22 -9.69
C GLU A 153 5.10 0.72 -8.39
N SER A 154 5.18 -0.09 -7.34
CA SER A 154 4.78 0.33 -5.99
C SER A 154 5.67 -0.27 -4.93
N VAL A 155 5.90 0.51 -3.87
CA VAL A 155 6.55 0.06 -2.65
C VAL A 155 5.59 0.29 -1.49
N SER A 156 5.13 -0.80 -0.87
CA SER A 156 4.25 -0.78 0.30
C SER A 156 5.03 -1.13 1.55
N THR A 157 5.27 -0.17 2.44
CA THR A 157 6.01 -0.39 3.68
C THR A 157 5.06 -0.76 4.80
N MET A 158 5.29 -1.94 5.36
CA MET A 158 4.51 -2.53 6.44
C MET A 158 5.31 -2.47 7.76
N LEU A 159 4.64 -2.10 8.84
CA LEU A 159 5.19 -2.10 10.20
C LEU A 159 4.62 -3.28 10.98
N ARG A 160 5.51 -4.14 11.48
CA ARG A 160 5.23 -5.07 12.57
C ARG A 160 5.53 -4.36 13.89
N ARG A 161 4.50 -4.09 14.68
CA ARG A 161 4.67 -3.50 16.01
C ARG A 161 5.36 -4.48 16.97
N GLY A 162 6.25 -3.96 17.82
CA GLY A 162 6.97 -4.75 18.79
C GLY A 162 8.04 -3.94 19.52
N LYS A 163 9.05 -4.62 20.06
CA LYS A 163 10.21 -3.95 20.64
C LYS A 163 10.88 -3.13 19.54
N GLY A 164 10.94 -1.81 19.74
CA GLY A 164 11.53 -0.87 18.81
C GLY A 164 13.02 -0.70 18.99
N ASP A 165 13.62 0.02 18.05
CA ASP A 165 15.00 0.50 18.10
C ASP A 165 14.97 2.02 17.91
N ASP A 166 15.11 2.78 18.99
CA ASP A 166 15.07 4.25 18.97
C ASP A 166 16.25 4.86 18.21
N SER A 167 17.33 4.10 17.98
CA SER A 167 18.45 4.51 17.16
C SER A 167 18.21 4.36 15.66
N ALA A 168 17.14 3.66 15.27
CA ALA A 168 16.80 3.42 13.87
C ALA A 168 16.54 4.75 13.14
N LYS A 169 17.39 5.04 12.15
CA LYS A 169 17.21 6.22 11.31
C LYS A 169 16.02 6.00 10.38
N GLN A 170 15.01 6.83 10.54
CA GLN A 170 13.98 6.95 9.51
C GLN A 170 14.51 7.87 8.41
N GLU A 171 14.41 7.44 7.16
CA GLU A 171 14.69 8.33 6.05
C GLU A 171 13.75 9.54 6.15
N ARG A 172 14.32 10.75 5.99
CA ARG A 172 13.51 11.95 5.86
C ARG A 172 12.71 11.81 4.56
N GLY A 173 11.43 11.56 4.69
CA GLY A 173 10.52 11.54 3.55
C GLY A 173 10.39 12.93 2.91
N PHE A 174 9.31 13.15 2.23
CA PHE A 174 8.95 14.45 1.65
C PHE A 174 8.44 15.43 2.72
N GLU A 175 8.43 16.71 2.40
CA GLU A 175 7.82 17.74 3.24
C GLU A 175 6.29 17.56 3.33
N SER A 176 5.74 17.68 4.52
CA SER A 176 4.29 17.64 4.73
C SER A 176 3.70 19.04 4.58
N LEU A 177 2.44 19.13 4.14
CA LEU A 177 1.70 20.39 4.23
C LEU A 177 1.62 20.85 5.70
N PRO A 178 1.70 22.16 5.99
CA PRO A 178 1.40 22.70 7.29
C PRO A 178 0.02 22.24 7.79
N ALA A 179 -0.10 22.02 9.10
CA ALA A 179 -1.36 21.57 9.70
C ALA A 179 -2.52 22.57 9.46
N GLU A 180 -2.18 23.84 9.29
CA GLU A 180 -3.11 24.96 9.05
C GLU A 180 -3.45 25.17 7.57
N ALA A 181 -2.90 24.35 6.66
CA ALA A 181 -3.19 24.49 5.24
C ALA A 181 -4.71 24.46 5.00
N PRO A 182 -5.27 25.41 4.22
CA PRO A 182 -6.72 25.49 4.02
C PRO A 182 -7.24 24.22 3.34
N ALA A 183 -8.33 23.68 3.87
CA ALA A 183 -9.01 22.54 3.27
C ALA A 183 -9.68 22.97 1.96
N SER A 184 -9.50 22.16 0.91
CA SER A 184 -10.16 22.31 -0.40
C SER A 184 -11.37 21.38 -0.57
N ALA A 185 -11.52 20.37 0.32
CA ALA A 185 -12.69 19.50 0.35
C ALA A 185 -12.90 18.90 1.76
N GLU A 186 -14.16 18.60 2.09
CA GLU A 186 -14.55 17.80 3.26
C GLU A 186 -15.31 16.56 2.81
N TRP A 187 -14.99 15.41 3.40
CA TRP A 187 -15.67 14.14 3.09
C TRP A 187 -16.32 13.55 4.35
N LYS A 188 -17.59 13.18 4.20
CA LYS A 188 -18.32 12.37 5.19
C LYS A 188 -18.12 10.89 4.86
N LEU A 189 -17.49 10.16 5.76
CA LEU A 189 -17.17 8.76 5.61
C LEU A 189 -18.18 7.92 6.39
N ALA A 190 -18.94 7.09 5.66
CA ALA A 190 -19.93 6.22 6.29
C ALA A 190 -19.26 5.07 7.05
N GLY A 191 -19.95 4.49 8.04
CA GLY A 191 -19.45 3.40 8.86
C GLY A 191 -19.23 2.09 8.09
N ASP A 192 -19.81 1.94 6.90
CA ASP A 192 -19.65 0.77 6.00
C ASP A 192 -18.54 0.92 4.96
N LEU A 193 -17.84 2.07 4.93
CA LEU A 193 -16.80 2.35 3.93
C LEU A 193 -15.75 1.24 3.87
N GLY A 194 -15.31 0.71 5.03
CA GLY A 194 -14.36 -0.40 5.08
C GLY A 194 -14.86 -1.62 4.31
N ARG A 195 -16.11 -2.02 4.50
CA ARG A 195 -16.72 -3.15 3.79
C ARG A 195 -16.90 -2.88 2.30
N ARG A 196 -17.31 -1.66 1.91
CA ARG A 196 -17.43 -1.28 0.49
C ARG A 196 -16.09 -1.34 -0.22
N TYR A 197 -15.03 -0.81 0.41
CA TYR A 197 -13.70 -0.89 -0.17
C TYR A 197 -13.17 -2.33 -0.19
N ALA A 198 -13.40 -3.11 0.86
CA ALA A 198 -13.04 -4.53 0.89
C ALA A 198 -13.72 -5.34 -0.25
N GLY A 199 -14.93 -4.95 -0.64
CA GLY A 199 -15.65 -5.56 -1.76
C GLY A 199 -14.97 -5.39 -3.12
N VAL A 200 -14.27 -4.27 -3.32
CA VAL A 200 -13.61 -3.94 -4.59
C VAL A 200 -12.09 -4.14 -4.56
N SER A 201 -11.49 -4.23 -3.39
CA SER A 201 -10.04 -4.40 -3.22
C SER A 201 -9.61 -5.82 -2.85
N GLY A 202 -10.54 -6.63 -2.34
CA GLY A 202 -10.23 -7.92 -1.74
C GLY A 202 -9.60 -7.83 -0.35
N ASP A 203 -9.22 -6.64 0.14
CA ASP A 203 -8.67 -6.45 1.49
C ASP A 203 -9.77 -6.55 2.55
N ARG A 204 -9.93 -7.75 3.10
CA ARG A 204 -10.92 -8.09 4.14
C ARG A 204 -10.30 -8.16 5.53
N ASN A 205 -9.19 -7.42 5.79
CA ASN A 205 -8.60 -7.40 7.12
C ASN A 205 -9.67 -7.02 8.17
N PRO A 206 -9.82 -7.81 9.25
CA PRO A 206 -10.87 -7.62 10.26
C PRO A 206 -10.95 -6.21 10.86
N ILE A 207 -9.83 -5.47 10.89
CA ILE A 207 -9.78 -4.09 11.41
C ILE A 207 -10.64 -3.10 10.60
N HIS A 208 -10.95 -3.43 9.35
CA HIS A 208 -11.72 -2.59 8.44
C HIS A 208 -13.20 -3.01 8.36
N MET A 209 -13.51 -4.24 8.76
CA MET A 209 -14.81 -4.84 8.50
C MET A 209 -15.88 -4.44 9.49
N HIS A 210 -15.56 -4.50 10.79
CA HIS A 210 -16.51 -4.17 11.86
C HIS A 210 -15.81 -3.77 13.15
N SER A 211 -16.48 -2.95 13.98
CA SER A 211 -15.94 -2.51 15.27
C SER A 211 -15.65 -3.70 16.21
N LEU A 212 -16.48 -4.74 16.19
CA LEU A 212 -16.28 -5.92 17.03
C LEU A 212 -15.02 -6.72 16.64
N THR A 213 -14.68 -6.75 15.35
CA THR A 213 -13.48 -7.44 14.87
C THR A 213 -12.21 -6.58 14.96
N ALA A 214 -12.36 -5.25 15.00
CA ALA A 214 -11.25 -4.31 15.15
C ALA A 214 -10.77 -4.17 16.60
N LYS A 215 -11.67 -4.25 17.59
CA LYS A 215 -11.36 -4.08 19.03
C LYS A 215 -10.29 -5.05 19.56
N PRO A 216 -10.36 -6.38 19.30
CA PRO A 216 -9.32 -7.31 19.75
C PRO A 216 -7.94 -7.03 19.12
N LEU A 217 -7.90 -6.30 18.00
CA LEU A 217 -6.68 -5.92 17.28
C LEU A 217 -6.16 -4.51 17.67
N GLY A 218 -6.70 -3.93 18.76
CA GLY A 218 -6.23 -2.68 19.35
C GLY A 218 -6.81 -1.41 18.72
N PHE A 219 -7.93 -1.50 17.99
CA PHE A 219 -8.64 -0.35 17.43
C PHE A 219 -10.00 -0.18 18.12
N PRO A 220 -10.39 1.03 18.54
CA PRO A 220 -11.67 1.26 19.22
C PRO A 220 -12.90 1.07 18.31
N GLY A 221 -12.69 1.02 16.99
CA GLY A 221 -13.72 0.84 15.97
C GLY A 221 -13.12 0.42 14.64
N ALA A 222 -13.96 0.15 13.65
CA ALA A 222 -13.49 -0.10 12.29
C ALA A 222 -12.75 1.13 11.73
N ILE A 223 -11.71 0.89 10.97
CA ILE A 223 -10.90 1.96 10.36
C ILE A 223 -10.96 1.91 8.83
N ALA A 224 -10.81 3.07 8.18
CA ALA A 224 -10.66 3.11 6.73
C ALA A 224 -9.33 2.47 6.30
N HIS A 225 -9.28 1.85 5.11
CA HIS A 225 -8.05 1.34 4.52
C HIS A 225 -7.10 2.50 4.15
N GLY A 226 -5.81 2.32 4.41
CA GLY A 226 -4.82 3.31 3.99
C GLY A 226 -4.84 3.53 2.47
N MET A 227 -4.90 2.44 1.69
CA MET A 227 -4.94 2.53 0.23
C MET A 227 -6.24 3.17 -0.30
N TRP A 228 -7.38 3.04 0.40
CA TRP A 228 -8.56 3.85 0.08
C TRP A 228 -8.28 5.35 0.28
N SER A 229 -7.64 5.71 1.38
CA SER A 229 -7.31 7.10 1.68
C SER A 229 -6.39 7.71 0.62
N LYS A 230 -5.36 6.95 0.17
CA LYS A 230 -4.50 7.34 -0.95
C LYS A 230 -5.29 7.47 -2.25
N ALA A 231 -6.10 6.46 -2.59
CA ALA A 231 -6.91 6.45 -3.80
C ALA A 231 -7.86 7.65 -3.85
N ARG A 232 -8.57 7.93 -2.74
CA ARG A 232 -9.50 9.07 -2.64
C ARG A 232 -8.79 10.42 -2.75
N ALA A 233 -7.59 10.53 -2.16
CA ALA A 233 -6.78 11.75 -2.28
C ALA A 233 -6.30 11.97 -3.72
N LEU A 234 -5.81 10.93 -4.40
CA LEU A 234 -5.42 11.03 -5.81
C LEU A 234 -6.60 11.31 -6.72
N ALA A 235 -7.77 10.74 -6.45
CA ALA A 235 -9.00 11.06 -7.17
C ALA A 235 -9.41 12.54 -7.02
N GLN A 236 -9.14 13.17 -5.88
CA GLN A 236 -9.44 14.59 -5.65
C GLN A 236 -8.61 15.52 -6.54
N ILE A 237 -7.40 15.10 -6.89
CA ILE A 237 -6.47 15.87 -7.74
C ILE A 237 -6.26 15.20 -9.11
N GLU A 238 -7.16 14.31 -9.53
CA GLU A 238 -6.99 13.48 -10.73
C GLU A 238 -6.72 14.30 -12.00
N SER A 239 -7.38 15.45 -12.16
CA SER A 239 -7.20 16.35 -13.31
C SER A 239 -5.83 17.04 -13.36
N GLN A 240 -5.09 17.03 -12.25
CA GLN A 240 -3.77 17.64 -12.14
C GLN A 240 -2.64 16.61 -12.26
N LEU A 241 -2.97 15.30 -12.27
CA LEU A 241 -1.96 14.24 -12.36
C LEU A 241 -1.33 14.21 -13.76
N PRO A 242 0.03 14.25 -13.85
CA PRO A 242 0.70 13.98 -15.11
C PRO A 242 0.44 12.53 -15.57
N GLN A 243 0.66 12.24 -16.85
CA GLN A 243 0.60 10.85 -17.34
C GLN A 243 1.67 9.95 -16.69
N SER A 244 2.84 10.52 -16.42
CA SER A 244 3.93 9.85 -15.73
C SER A 244 4.23 10.58 -14.43
N PHE A 245 4.06 9.92 -13.29
CA PHE A 245 4.24 10.54 -11.98
C PHE A 245 4.68 9.54 -10.91
N GLU A 246 5.18 10.08 -9.82
CA GLU A 246 5.44 9.39 -8.55
C GLU A 246 4.50 9.99 -7.49
N ALA A 247 3.78 9.11 -6.79
CA ALA A 247 2.87 9.48 -5.70
C ALA A 247 3.28 8.77 -4.41
N ASP A 248 3.79 9.53 -3.46
CA ASP A 248 4.22 9.06 -2.15
C ASP A 248 3.17 9.41 -1.10
N VAL A 249 2.89 8.49 -0.18
CA VAL A 249 2.07 8.78 1.00
C VAL A 249 2.67 8.19 2.26
N ARG A 250 2.49 8.88 3.37
CA ARG A 250 2.71 8.40 4.74
C ARG A 250 1.38 8.34 5.46
N PHE A 251 1.01 7.15 5.93
CA PHE A 251 -0.17 6.95 6.75
C PHE A 251 0.18 7.30 8.20
N ARG A 252 -0.57 8.25 8.79
CA ARG A 252 -0.34 8.78 10.14
C ARG A 252 -1.20 8.06 11.16
N LYS A 253 -2.31 8.62 11.52
CA LYS A 253 -3.27 8.01 12.45
C LYS A 253 -4.43 7.37 11.69
N PRO A 254 -4.95 6.23 12.15
CA PRO A 254 -6.10 5.58 11.53
C PRO A 254 -7.31 6.51 11.48
N ILE A 255 -8.10 6.42 10.42
CA ILE A 255 -9.40 7.06 10.31
C ILE A 255 -10.44 6.11 10.91
N LEU A 256 -10.96 6.41 12.10
CA LEU A 256 -12.06 5.65 12.72
C LEU A 256 -13.36 5.93 11.99
N LEU A 257 -14.10 4.89 11.61
CA LEU A 257 -15.37 5.01 10.90
C LEU A 257 -16.58 4.94 11.86
N PRO A 258 -17.62 5.76 11.66
CA PRO A 258 -17.73 6.83 10.65
C PRO A 258 -16.89 8.07 11.01
N ALA A 259 -16.54 8.88 9.99
CA ALA A 259 -15.70 10.06 10.18
C ALA A 259 -16.10 11.23 9.28
N ARG A 260 -15.57 12.41 9.62
CA ARG A 260 -15.44 13.55 8.69
C ARG A 260 -13.97 13.88 8.57
N VAL A 261 -13.49 13.99 7.36
CA VAL A 261 -12.09 14.31 7.06
C VAL A 261 -12.01 15.45 6.08
N GLU A 262 -11.02 16.30 6.27
CA GLU A 262 -10.66 17.37 5.37
C GLU A 262 -9.48 16.95 4.51
N PHE A 263 -9.55 17.31 3.23
CA PHE A 263 -8.46 17.23 2.27
C PHE A 263 -7.90 18.64 2.05
N ALA A 264 -6.60 18.80 2.16
CA ALA A 264 -5.86 19.97 1.72
C ALA A 264 -4.86 19.56 0.63
N GLY A 265 -4.74 20.37 -0.41
CA GLY A 265 -3.79 20.16 -1.50
C GLY A 265 -3.23 21.49 -1.99
N ARG A 266 -1.94 21.54 -2.32
CA ARG A 266 -1.27 22.70 -2.86
C ARG A 266 -0.16 22.29 -3.81
N GLU A 267 -0.08 22.96 -4.96
CA GLU A 267 1.06 22.86 -5.83
C GLU A 267 2.17 23.79 -5.32
N GLN A 268 3.38 23.25 -5.24
CA GLN A 268 4.58 23.95 -4.79
C GLN A 268 5.81 23.36 -5.51
N GLU A 269 6.57 24.20 -6.18
CA GLU A 269 7.84 23.80 -6.86
C GLU A 269 7.71 22.63 -7.84
N GLY A 270 6.57 22.55 -8.54
CA GLY A 270 6.28 21.46 -9.50
C GLY A 270 5.91 20.12 -8.85
N GLU A 271 5.68 20.10 -7.55
CA GLU A 271 5.11 18.98 -6.81
C GLU A 271 3.71 19.36 -6.26
N ILE A 272 2.81 18.40 -6.14
CA ILE A 272 1.52 18.58 -5.45
C ILE A 272 1.66 17.94 -4.07
N LEU A 273 1.67 18.76 -3.03
CA LEU A 273 1.59 18.29 -1.64
C LEU A 273 0.14 18.22 -1.21
N PHE A 274 -0.24 17.15 -0.49
CA PHE A 274 -1.60 16.98 0.00
C PHE A 274 -1.65 16.29 1.36
N SER A 275 -2.73 16.50 2.10
CA SER A 275 -2.95 15.89 3.41
C SER A 275 -4.42 15.55 3.64
N LEU A 276 -4.66 14.56 4.52
CA LEU A 276 -5.96 14.27 5.11
C LEU A 276 -5.87 14.44 6.64
N ARG A 277 -6.86 15.09 7.23
CA ARG A 277 -6.98 15.28 8.67
C ARG A 277 -8.44 15.13 9.14
N ASP A 278 -8.63 14.83 10.41
CA ASP A 278 -9.95 14.86 11.03
C ASP A 278 -10.52 16.28 10.99
N ALA A 279 -11.73 16.44 10.48
CA ALA A 279 -12.34 17.75 10.26
C ALA A 279 -12.63 18.53 11.55
N LYS A 280 -12.73 17.85 12.71
CA LYS A 280 -13.03 18.48 14.00
C LYS A 280 -11.77 18.66 14.85
N LYS A 281 -10.89 17.65 14.88
CA LYS A 281 -9.74 17.59 15.79
C LYS A 281 -8.42 17.98 15.12
N GLY A 282 -8.39 18.13 13.79
CA GLY A 282 -7.16 18.36 13.03
C GLY A 282 -6.16 17.18 13.06
N THR A 283 -6.56 16.02 13.58
CA THR A 283 -5.68 14.86 13.70
C THR A 283 -5.19 14.42 12.30
N PRO A 284 -3.87 14.34 12.04
CA PRO A 284 -3.36 13.98 10.74
C PRO A 284 -3.58 12.48 10.47
N HIS A 285 -4.13 12.16 9.30
CA HIS A 285 -4.39 10.81 8.86
C HIS A 285 -3.46 10.37 7.73
N LEU A 286 -3.12 11.28 6.82
CA LEU A 286 -2.24 11.02 5.69
C LEU A 286 -1.52 12.30 5.27
N ASP A 287 -0.24 12.17 4.94
CA ASP A 287 0.50 13.16 4.16
C ASP A 287 0.86 12.55 2.82
N GLY A 288 0.81 13.31 1.76
CA GLY A 288 1.11 12.84 0.43
C GLY A 288 1.80 13.88 -0.44
N ARG A 289 2.47 13.37 -1.47
CA ARG A 289 3.14 14.15 -2.50
C ARG A 289 2.96 13.47 -3.86
N VAL A 290 2.72 14.27 -4.88
CA VAL A 290 2.84 13.85 -6.29
C VAL A 290 3.88 14.70 -6.97
N ARG A 291 4.73 14.07 -7.77
CA ARG A 291 5.72 14.74 -8.62
C ARG A 291 5.87 14.03 -9.96
N GLN A 292 6.47 14.70 -10.94
CA GLN A 292 6.84 14.07 -12.20
C GLN A 292 7.75 12.86 -11.96
N ALA A 293 7.46 11.72 -12.57
CA ALA A 293 8.32 10.54 -12.47
C ALA A 293 9.69 10.82 -13.13
N LYS A 294 10.75 10.42 -12.44
CA LYS A 294 12.11 10.49 -13.01
C LYS A 294 12.28 9.41 -14.07
N ASN A 295 12.93 9.72 -15.17
CA ASN A 295 13.26 8.74 -16.20
C ASN A 295 14.08 7.58 -15.61
N ALA A 296 13.76 6.34 -16.00
CA ALA A 296 14.40 5.13 -15.48
C ALA A 296 15.94 5.11 -15.58
N SER A 297 16.52 5.84 -16.55
CA SER A 297 17.98 6.04 -16.70
C SER A 297 18.62 6.82 -15.54
N GLN A 298 17.91 7.70 -14.86
CA GLN A 298 18.45 8.52 -13.75
C GLN A 298 18.37 7.80 -12.39
N SER A 299 17.48 6.83 -12.22
CA SER A 299 17.35 6.07 -10.97
C SER A 299 18.47 5.03 -10.80
N LYS A 300 18.92 4.41 -11.89
CA LYS A 300 20.05 3.43 -11.88
C LYS A 300 21.43 4.08 -11.58
N LEU A 301 21.60 5.36 -11.85
CA LEU A 301 22.86 6.06 -11.55
C LEU A 301 23.04 6.34 -10.04
N LYS A 302 21.96 6.63 -9.31
CA LYS A 302 22.03 6.87 -7.86
C LYS A 302 22.25 5.59 -7.05
N SER A 303 21.71 4.46 -7.49
CA SER A 303 21.93 3.14 -6.85
C SER A 303 23.37 2.63 -7.07
N LYS A 304 24.02 2.97 -8.18
CA LYS A 304 25.44 2.63 -8.43
C LYS A 304 26.40 3.51 -7.64
N SER A 305 26.13 4.80 -7.45
CA SER A 305 27.00 5.71 -6.68
C SER A 305 26.97 5.41 -5.17
N ALA A 306 25.85 4.92 -4.65
CA ALA A 306 25.73 4.50 -3.24
C ALA A 306 26.49 3.20 -2.94
N LYS A 307 26.71 2.32 -3.94
CA LYS A 307 27.50 1.08 -3.77
C LYS A 307 29.01 1.28 -3.92
N THR A 308 29.48 2.33 -4.61
CA THR A 308 30.92 2.57 -4.84
C THR A 308 31.58 3.38 -3.71
N GLY A 309 30.84 4.05 -2.85
CA GLY A 309 31.37 4.84 -1.73
C GLY A 309 31.77 4.04 -0.47
N ARG A 310 31.71 2.70 -0.48
CA ARG A 310 31.97 1.84 0.69
C ARG A 310 33.17 0.90 0.57
N LYS A 311 34.11 1.20 -0.34
CA LYS A 311 35.43 0.54 -0.40
C LYS A 311 36.52 1.62 -0.41
N THR A 312 36.85 2.15 0.75
CA THR A 312 38.15 2.73 1.13
C THR A 312 37.99 3.38 2.50
N LYS A 313 38.19 2.65 3.55
CA LYS A 313 39.02 2.95 4.72
C LYS A 313 39.01 1.74 5.64
#